data_0e23dbed3958ffd588a861b7c3d424c8
#
_entry.id   0e23dbed3958ffd588a861b7c3d424c8
#
_cell.length_a   1.000
_cell.length_b   1.000
_cell.length_c   1.000
_cell.angle_alpha   90.00
_cell.angle_beta   90.00
_cell.angle_gamma   90.00
#
_symmetry.space_group_name_H-M   'P 1'
#
loop_
_entity.id
_entity.type
_entity.pdbx_description
1 polymer ?
#
loop_
_entity_poly.entity_id
_entity_poly.type
_entity_poly.pdbx_seq_one_letter_code
_entity_poly.pdbx_strand_id
1 'polypeptide(L)'
;MKFKKIIKSIFCVLLISVSFMAFAEEKILSASDFPVDSLVKSAADVSGARTLSANPQLAMSSGDYPVTAGDVYALSFAAGTTPVSYTVSVDSTYKFRVANLAVLNVQGWTFVQLKKQVEEIVAKNYPMSGVQFVLVSPAVFQVTLIGEVKKTEIRQAWPLSRLSSLVKGCFTDYSSSRDIVITSTSGKQTHYDLFLADRFGDLSQDPYVRPGDIITINRAERRVKVTGAVERPDSYELRKDENLLKLFDYYCGGFTSYADKNRIEIHRFNPQSLQTNVFYLTEKNLQEDFSLYDLDLITVVSSNDLRPVMFIEGAVTQVITKETTSTVASMDKLNIRFDFGTNYATLLRTYASTFLSSADLSSAYIVRDDNII
;
A
#
# COMPACT_ATOMS: atom_id res chain seq x y z
N MET A 1 75.26 -15.49 -1.91
CA MET A 1 74.02 -15.30 -1.15
C MET A 1 72.74 -15.18 -2.00
N LYS A 2 72.75 -15.63 -3.26
CA LYS A 2 71.57 -15.64 -4.16
C LYS A 2 70.99 -17.03 -4.48
N PHE A 3 71.72 -18.08 -4.18
CA PHE A 3 71.30 -19.46 -4.49
C PHE A 3 70.34 -20.11 -3.45
N LYS A 4 70.32 -19.60 -2.22
CA LYS A 4 69.41 -20.15 -1.14
C LYS A 4 67.95 -19.64 -1.23
N LYS A 5 67.66 -18.56 -1.96
CA LYS A 5 66.30 -18.04 -2.14
C LYS A 5 65.51 -18.74 -3.22
N ILE A 6 66.20 -19.27 -4.25
CA ILE A 6 65.56 -19.96 -5.39
C ILE A 6 65.05 -21.36 -4.98
N ILE A 7 65.80 -22.08 -4.11
CA ILE A 7 65.41 -23.41 -3.63
C ILE A 7 64.18 -23.38 -2.73
N LYS A 8 63.99 -22.33 -1.91
CA LYS A 8 62.80 -22.17 -1.09
C LYS A 8 61.55 -21.87 -1.91
N SER A 9 61.70 -21.15 -3.02
CA SER A 9 60.55 -20.80 -3.90
C SER A 9 60.08 -22.00 -4.72
N ILE A 10 60.99 -22.87 -5.14
CA ILE A 10 60.66 -24.08 -5.91
C ILE A 10 60.01 -25.14 -5.01
N PHE A 11 60.41 -25.21 -3.72
CA PHE A 11 59.83 -26.18 -2.79
C PHE A 11 58.41 -25.79 -2.35
N CYS A 12 58.08 -24.50 -2.26
CA CYS A 12 56.73 -24.02 -2.00
C CYS A 12 55.76 -24.24 -3.18
N VAL A 13 56.24 -24.13 -4.43
CA VAL A 13 55.42 -24.37 -5.62
C VAL A 13 55.15 -25.85 -5.83
N LEU A 14 56.10 -26.74 -5.44
CA LEU A 14 55.93 -28.19 -5.54
C LEU A 14 54.97 -28.74 -4.46
N LEU A 15 54.91 -28.11 -3.27
CA LEU A 15 53.98 -28.50 -2.20
C LEU A 15 52.54 -28.09 -2.49
N ILE A 16 52.31 -26.99 -3.22
CA ILE A 16 50.99 -26.56 -3.62
C ILE A 16 50.43 -27.42 -4.79
N SER A 17 51.30 -27.93 -5.69
CA SER A 17 50.85 -28.78 -6.79
C SER A 17 50.50 -30.22 -6.36
N VAL A 18 51.09 -30.74 -5.27
CA VAL A 18 50.77 -32.09 -4.74
C VAL A 18 49.49 -32.07 -3.89
N SER A 19 49.13 -30.94 -3.26
CA SER A 19 47.85 -30.82 -2.51
C SER A 19 46.61 -30.68 -3.40
N PHE A 20 46.78 -30.40 -4.70
CA PHE A 20 45.64 -30.24 -5.62
C PHE A 20 45.27 -31.52 -6.39
N MET A 21 46.06 -32.60 -6.27
CA MET A 21 45.78 -33.87 -6.95
C MET A 21 45.15 -34.97 -6.05
N ALA A 22 44.83 -34.66 -4.81
CA ALA A 22 44.27 -35.65 -3.88
C ALA A 22 42.77 -35.54 -3.59
N PHE A 23 42.01 -34.70 -4.36
CA PHE A 23 40.56 -34.56 -4.22
C PHE A 23 39.86 -34.57 -5.58
N ALA A 24 39.92 -35.68 -6.27
CA ALA A 24 39.00 -35.98 -7.35
C ALA A 24 38.45 -37.39 -7.14
N GLU A 25 37.72 -37.60 -6.05
CA GLU A 25 36.76 -38.67 -5.96
C GLU A 25 35.44 -38.14 -6.51
N GLU A 26 35.09 -38.57 -7.73
CA GLU A 26 33.82 -38.29 -8.38
C GLU A 26 32.67 -38.86 -7.52
N LYS A 27 32.09 -38.00 -6.66
CA LYS A 27 30.81 -38.28 -6.04
C LYS A 27 29.75 -37.88 -7.04
N ILE A 28 29.14 -38.85 -7.69
CA ILE A 28 27.93 -38.64 -8.51
C ILE A 28 26.86 -38.11 -7.56
N LEU A 29 26.65 -36.79 -7.56
CA LEU A 29 25.58 -36.13 -6.80
C LEU A 29 24.25 -36.45 -7.48
N SER A 30 23.34 -37.03 -6.74
CA SER A 30 21.95 -37.23 -7.20
C SER A 30 21.22 -35.90 -7.27
N ALA A 31 20.21 -35.79 -8.13
CA ALA A 31 19.43 -34.56 -8.36
C ALA A 31 18.72 -34.04 -7.11
N SER A 32 18.77 -34.77 -5.98
CA SER A 32 18.21 -34.36 -4.68
C SER A 32 19.14 -33.52 -3.81
N ASP A 33 20.42 -33.38 -4.18
CA ASP A 33 21.44 -32.76 -3.34
C ASP A 33 21.69 -31.25 -3.66
N PHE A 34 20.91 -30.68 -4.55
CA PHE A 34 20.92 -29.22 -4.79
C PHE A 34 19.83 -28.56 -3.97
N PRO A 35 20.15 -27.85 -2.88
CA PRO A 35 19.17 -26.98 -2.21
C PRO A 35 18.91 -25.78 -3.11
N VAL A 36 17.82 -25.85 -3.87
CA VAL A 36 17.34 -24.75 -4.72
C VAL A 36 17.13 -23.47 -3.90
N ASP A 37 16.84 -23.62 -2.61
CA ASP A 37 16.63 -22.50 -1.68
C ASP A 37 17.89 -21.66 -1.38
N SER A 38 19.10 -22.19 -1.53
CA SER A 38 20.32 -21.42 -1.21
C SER A 38 20.77 -20.52 -2.34
N LEU A 39 20.46 -20.85 -3.59
CA LEU A 39 20.78 -20.00 -4.75
C LEU A 39 19.81 -18.83 -4.89
N VAL A 40 18.57 -18.98 -4.41
CA VAL A 40 17.58 -17.90 -4.39
C VAL A 40 17.89 -16.85 -3.31
N LYS A 41 18.47 -17.27 -2.15
CA LYS A 41 18.84 -16.34 -1.08
C LYS A 41 20.08 -15.49 -1.39
N SER A 42 21.03 -16.00 -2.13
CA SER A 42 22.28 -15.27 -2.44
C SER A 42 22.10 -14.15 -3.48
N ALA A 43 21.05 -14.20 -4.28
CA ALA A 43 20.71 -13.14 -5.25
C ALA A 43 19.89 -11.99 -4.64
N ALA A 44 19.29 -12.20 -3.46
CA ALA A 44 18.39 -11.24 -2.81
C ALA A 44 19.13 -10.15 -2.00
N ASP A 45 20.40 -10.38 -1.62
CA ASP A 45 21.13 -9.50 -0.69
C ASP A 45 21.97 -8.41 -1.38
N VAL A 46 22.00 -8.32 -2.72
CA VAL A 46 22.90 -7.40 -3.43
C VAL A 46 22.21 -6.15 -4.02
N SER A 47 20.90 -6.05 -3.97
CA SER A 47 20.26 -4.78 -4.33
C SER A 47 19.04 -4.53 -3.49
N GLY A 48 18.96 -3.37 -2.83
CA GLY A 48 17.76 -2.87 -2.14
C GLY A 48 16.57 -2.56 -3.08
N ALA A 49 16.54 -3.17 -4.26
CA ALA A 49 15.40 -3.23 -5.15
C ALA A 49 14.52 -4.39 -4.68
N ARG A 50 13.31 -4.10 -4.21
CA ARG A 50 12.27 -5.11 -3.99
C ARG A 50 12.11 -5.89 -5.28
N THR A 51 12.67 -7.10 -5.34
CA THR A 51 12.45 -8.03 -6.45
C THR A 51 10.96 -8.35 -6.48
N LEU A 52 10.31 -7.97 -7.58
CA LEU A 52 8.95 -8.39 -7.87
C LEU A 52 8.93 -9.91 -7.92
N SER A 53 8.30 -10.54 -6.96
CA SER A 53 8.10 -11.99 -6.96
C SER A 53 6.96 -12.33 -7.92
N ALA A 54 7.28 -12.42 -9.21
CA ALA A 54 6.37 -12.96 -10.20
C ALA A 54 6.14 -14.44 -9.89
N ASN A 55 4.90 -14.83 -9.60
CA ASN A 55 4.56 -16.18 -9.17
C ASN A 55 3.92 -16.98 -10.30
N PRO A 56 4.60 -17.99 -10.90
CA PRO A 56 4.05 -18.79 -11.98
C PRO A 56 2.79 -19.56 -11.59
N GLN A 57 2.69 -20.03 -10.34
CA GLN A 57 1.51 -20.77 -9.87
C GLN A 57 0.28 -19.86 -9.80
N LEU A 58 0.45 -18.62 -9.31
CA LEU A 58 -0.62 -17.63 -9.29
C LEU A 58 -1.08 -17.29 -10.73
N ALA A 59 -0.13 -17.12 -11.65
CA ALA A 59 -0.43 -16.87 -13.06
C ALA A 59 -1.24 -18.02 -13.69
N MET A 60 -0.86 -19.27 -13.44
CA MET A 60 -1.55 -20.45 -13.99
C MET A 60 -2.92 -20.69 -13.35
N SER A 61 -3.12 -20.32 -12.10
CA SER A 61 -4.42 -20.43 -11.40
C SER A 61 -5.38 -19.30 -11.75
N SER A 62 -4.86 -18.18 -12.26
CA SER A 62 -5.67 -17.05 -12.72
C SER A 62 -6.19 -17.36 -14.14
N GLY A 63 -7.51 -17.42 -14.30
CA GLY A 63 -8.11 -17.70 -15.60
C GLY A 63 -7.88 -16.63 -16.66
N ASP A 64 -7.48 -15.44 -16.25
CA ASP A 64 -7.30 -14.23 -17.06
C ASP A 64 -5.83 -13.80 -17.24
N TYR A 65 -4.85 -14.64 -16.83
CA TYR A 65 -3.44 -14.32 -17.05
C TYR A 65 -3.15 -14.11 -18.55
N PRO A 66 -2.77 -12.88 -18.95
CA PRO A 66 -2.51 -12.59 -20.37
C PRO A 66 -1.12 -13.09 -20.75
N VAL A 67 -1.05 -13.84 -21.83
CA VAL A 67 0.23 -14.24 -22.43
C VAL A 67 1.02 -13.00 -22.82
N THR A 68 2.24 -12.89 -22.33
CA THR A 68 3.07 -11.70 -22.49
C THR A 68 4.42 -12.05 -23.11
N ALA A 69 4.93 -11.16 -23.96
CA ALA A 69 6.26 -11.33 -24.55
C ALA A 69 7.30 -11.44 -23.43
N GLY A 70 8.14 -12.47 -23.46
CA GLY A 70 9.10 -12.82 -22.42
C GLY A 70 8.62 -13.91 -21.45
N ASP A 71 7.35 -14.34 -21.49
CA ASP A 71 6.91 -15.53 -20.77
C ASP A 71 7.68 -16.75 -21.21
N VAL A 72 8.09 -17.60 -20.26
CA VAL A 72 8.79 -18.85 -20.51
C VAL A 72 7.95 -20.02 -20.04
N TYR A 73 7.72 -20.95 -20.94
CA TYR A 73 6.90 -22.16 -20.72
C TYR A 73 7.71 -23.44 -20.85
N ALA A 74 7.36 -24.46 -20.12
CA ALA A 74 7.80 -25.83 -20.34
C ALA A 74 6.67 -26.64 -20.99
N LEU A 75 7.01 -27.30 -22.09
CA LEU A 75 6.14 -28.21 -22.82
C LEU A 75 6.76 -29.60 -22.80
N SER A 76 6.08 -30.58 -22.23
CA SER A 76 6.53 -31.98 -22.20
C SER A 76 5.44 -32.90 -22.72
N PHE A 77 5.81 -33.85 -23.56
CA PHE A 77 4.91 -34.87 -24.08
C PHE A 77 5.69 -36.11 -24.56
N ALA A 78 5.00 -37.21 -24.81
CA ALA A 78 5.60 -38.43 -25.39
C ALA A 78 5.55 -38.39 -26.91
N ALA A 79 6.69 -38.33 -27.57
CA ALA A 79 6.80 -38.50 -29.03
C ALA A 79 6.96 -40.02 -29.32
N GLY A 80 5.85 -40.74 -29.47
CA GLY A 80 5.83 -42.18 -29.49
C GLY A 80 6.19 -42.77 -28.10
N THR A 81 7.28 -43.53 -28.01
CA THR A 81 7.77 -44.07 -26.74
C THR A 81 8.79 -43.20 -26.03
N THR A 82 9.23 -42.08 -26.65
CA THR A 82 10.28 -41.23 -26.13
C THR A 82 9.68 -39.96 -25.51
N PRO A 83 9.90 -39.69 -24.20
CA PRO A 83 9.51 -38.44 -23.60
C PRO A 83 10.40 -37.30 -24.14
N VAL A 84 9.77 -36.18 -24.51
CA VAL A 84 10.47 -34.97 -24.96
C VAL A 84 10.02 -33.78 -24.11
N SER A 85 10.93 -32.86 -23.86
CA SER A 85 10.67 -31.62 -23.14
C SER A 85 11.30 -30.44 -23.84
N TYR A 86 10.57 -29.36 -23.93
CA TYR A 86 10.97 -28.10 -24.57
C TYR A 86 10.76 -26.95 -23.60
N THR A 87 11.73 -26.06 -23.52
CA THR A 87 11.56 -24.74 -22.92
C THR A 87 11.32 -23.73 -24.05
N VAL A 88 10.19 -23.05 -24.03
CA VAL A 88 9.77 -22.16 -25.11
C VAL A 88 9.39 -20.81 -24.53
N SER A 89 9.88 -19.73 -25.12
CA SER A 89 9.53 -18.36 -24.76
C SER A 89 8.61 -17.72 -25.80
N VAL A 90 7.79 -16.78 -25.34
CA VAL A 90 7.04 -15.87 -26.23
C VAL A 90 8.01 -14.78 -26.68
N ASP A 91 8.19 -14.60 -27.99
CA ASP A 91 9.06 -13.57 -28.52
C ASP A 91 8.41 -12.17 -28.45
N SER A 92 9.21 -11.15 -28.78
CA SER A 92 8.77 -9.75 -28.78
C SER A 92 7.65 -9.43 -29.78
N THR A 93 7.40 -10.33 -30.77
CA THR A 93 6.31 -10.23 -31.74
C THR A 93 5.11 -11.07 -31.39
N TYR A 94 5.04 -11.57 -30.12
CA TYR A 94 4.01 -12.47 -29.64
C TYR A 94 3.89 -13.79 -30.39
N LYS A 95 5.00 -14.26 -30.98
CA LYS A 95 5.06 -15.60 -31.58
C LYS A 95 5.48 -16.62 -30.55
N PHE A 96 4.76 -17.72 -30.52
CA PHE A 96 5.01 -18.88 -29.69
C PHE A 96 5.22 -20.13 -30.54
N ARG A 97 6.33 -20.82 -30.39
CA ARG A 97 6.66 -22.02 -31.14
C ARG A 97 6.28 -23.27 -30.36
N VAL A 98 5.30 -24.04 -30.85
CA VAL A 98 4.92 -25.33 -30.28
C VAL A 98 5.88 -26.40 -30.83
N ALA A 99 7.01 -26.61 -30.18
CA ALA A 99 8.09 -27.48 -30.65
C ALA A 99 8.38 -27.27 -32.16
N ASN A 100 8.41 -28.31 -32.95
CA ASN A 100 8.55 -28.25 -34.43
C ASN A 100 7.18 -28.38 -35.15
N LEU A 101 6.06 -28.30 -34.41
CA LEU A 101 4.71 -28.60 -34.94
C LEU A 101 4.01 -27.36 -35.51
N ALA A 102 4.13 -26.23 -34.80
CA ALA A 102 3.42 -25.01 -35.21
C ALA A 102 4.09 -23.75 -34.63
N VAL A 103 3.78 -22.59 -35.24
CA VAL A 103 4.04 -21.27 -34.69
C VAL A 103 2.73 -20.53 -34.54
N LEU A 104 2.40 -20.09 -33.33
CA LEU A 104 1.17 -19.38 -32.99
C LEU A 104 1.45 -17.90 -32.79
N ASN A 105 0.53 -17.04 -33.22
CA ASN A 105 0.48 -15.65 -32.76
C ASN A 105 -0.43 -15.60 -31.55
N VAL A 106 0.13 -15.31 -30.38
CA VAL A 106 -0.55 -15.39 -29.09
C VAL A 106 -0.89 -14.00 -28.49
N GLN A 107 -0.81 -12.96 -29.33
CA GLN A 107 -1.16 -11.60 -28.92
C GLN A 107 -2.62 -11.53 -28.46
N GLY A 108 -2.83 -11.06 -27.24
CA GLY A 108 -4.17 -10.94 -26.65
C GLY A 108 -4.78 -12.26 -26.14
N TRP A 109 -4.02 -13.35 -26.16
CA TRP A 109 -4.48 -14.62 -25.60
C TRP A 109 -4.26 -14.68 -24.07
N THR A 110 -5.10 -15.49 -23.42
CA THR A 110 -4.85 -15.89 -22.03
C THR A 110 -4.05 -17.19 -21.97
N PHE A 111 -3.44 -17.48 -20.81
CA PHE A 111 -2.74 -18.75 -20.57
C PHE A 111 -3.64 -19.95 -20.84
N VAL A 112 -4.91 -19.88 -20.45
CA VAL A 112 -5.89 -20.96 -20.67
C VAL A 112 -6.11 -21.23 -22.14
N GLN A 113 -6.25 -20.17 -22.95
CA GLN A 113 -6.39 -20.29 -24.42
C GLN A 113 -5.13 -20.88 -25.05
N LEU A 114 -3.96 -20.39 -24.66
CA LEU A 114 -2.69 -20.91 -25.16
C LEU A 114 -2.53 -22.40 -24.80
N LYS A 115 -2.76 -22.75 -23.54
CA LYS A 115 -2.67 -24.14 -23.06
C LYS A 115 -3.55 -25.07 -23.88
N LYS A 116 -4.82 -24.72 -24.09
CA LYS A 116 -5.77 -25.49 -24.89
C LYS A 116 -5.27 -25.71 -26.32
N GLN A 117 -4.79 -24.66 -26.98
CA GLN A 117 -4.29 -24.76 -28.36
C GLN A 117 -3.01 -25.59 -28.46
N VAL A 118 -2.10 -25.48 -27.49
CA VAL A 118 -0.89 -26.32 -27.42
C VAL A 118 -1.26 -27.80 -27.26
N GLU A 119 -2.17 -28.10 -26.35
CA GLU A 119 -2.67 -29.48 -26.12
C GLU A 119 -3.30 -30.04 -27.36
N GLU A 120 -4.17 -29.31 -28.08
CA GLU A 120 -4.80 -29.71 -29.32
C GLU A 120 -3.79 -29.99 -30.43
N ILE A 121 -2.78 -29.14 -30.62
CA ILE A 121 -1.76 -29.30 -31.64
C ILE A 121 -0.91 -30.54 -31.36
N VAL A 122 -0.49 -30.74 -30.12
CA VAL A 122 0.31 -31.91 -29.73
C VAL A 122 -0.50 -33.18 -29.85
N ALA A 123 -1.74 -33.21 -29.37
CA ALA A 123 -2.62 -34.40 -29.44
C ALA A 123 -2.94 -34.81 -30.89
N LYS A 124 -3.06 -33.85 -31.81
CA LYS A 124 -3.27 -34.12 -33.26
C LYS A 124 -2.05 -34.82 -33.87
N ASN A 125 -0.85 -34.50 -33.48
CA ASN A 125 0.40 -35.04 -34.03
C ASN A 125 0.89 -36.28 -33.30
N TYR A 126 0.62 -36.35 -31.98
CA TYR A 126 1.00 -37.45 -31.11
C TYR A 126 -0.21 -37.88 -30.26
N PRO A 127 -1.11 -38.69 -30.78
CA PRO A 127 -2.25 -39.21 -30.03
C PRO A 127 -1.77 -39.98 -28.78
N MET A 128 -2.45 -39.78 -27.65
CA MET A 128 -2.15 -40.44 -26.35
C MET A 128 -0.81 -40.02 -25.71
N SER A 129 -0.23 -38.88 -26.08
CA SER A 129 1.11 -38.45 -25.66
C SER A 129 1.22 -37.91 -24.23
N GLY A 130 0.11 -37.62 -23.54
CA GLY A 130 0.13 -37.04 -22.20
C GLY A 130 0.83 -35.69 -22.17
N VAL A 131 0.12 -34.62 -22.59
CA VAL A 131 0.72 -33.26 -22.69
C VAL A 131 0.79 -32.59 -21.33
N GLN A 132 1.95 -32.08 -20.94
CA GLN A 132 2.14 -31.18 -19.81
C GLN A 132 2.61 -29.82 -20.34
N PHE A 133 1.86 -28.76 -20.01
CA PHE A 133 2.18 -27.40 -20.40
C PHE A 133 2.06 -26.49 -19.19
N VAL A 134 3.17 -25.89 -18.78
CA VAL A 134 3.26 -25.10 -17.56
C VAL A 134 4.03 -23.79 -17.82
N LEU A 135 3.65 -22.72 -17.16
CA LEU A 135 4.41 -21.48 -17.12
C LEU A 135 5.55 -21.64 -16.10
N VAL A 136 6.77 -21.48 -16.56
CA VAL A 136 7.99 -21.58 -15.72
C VAL A 136 8.36 -20.23 -15.14
N SER A 137 8.35 -19.20 -16.00
CA SER A 137 8.72 -17.85 -15.60
C SER A 137 7.79 -16.84 -16.29
N PRO A 138 6.97 -16.10 -15.52
CA PRO A 138 6.21 -14.98 -16.05
C PRO A 138 7.14 -13.88 -16.56
N ALA A 139 6.72 -13.19 -17.62
CA ALA A 139 7.42 -12.02 -18.12
C ALA A 139 7.49 -10.90 -17.07
N VAL A 140 8.63 -10.22 -17.01
CA VAL A 140 8.81 -9.00 -16.24
C VAL A 140 9.09 -7.87 -17.24
N PHE A 141 8.38 -6.76 -17.07
CA PHE A 141 8.50 -5.59 -17.95
C PHE A 141 8.60 -4.30 -17.13
N GLN A 142 8.78 -3.20 -17.81
CA GLN A 142 8.91 -1.89 -17.18
C GLN A 142 7.69 -1.02 -17.49
N VAL A 143 7.29 -0.23 -16.49
CA VAL A 143 6.32 0.86 -16.62
C VAL A 143 6.93 2.13 -16.08
N THR A 144 6.53 3.28 -16.62
CA THR A 144 7.06 4.58 -16.23
C THR A 144 6.04 5.32 -15.36
N LEU A 145 6.47 5.82 -14.20
CA LEU A 145 5.69 6.68 -13.33
C LEU A 145 6.13 8.14 -13.50
N ILE A 146 5.16 9.01 -13.78
CA ILE A 146 5.37 10.45 -13.97
C ILE A 146 4.25 11.28 -13.33
N GLY A 147 4.38 12.59 -13.38
CA GLY A 147 3.39 13.54 -12.89
C GLY A 147 3.68 14.02 -11.47
N GLU A 148 2.63 14.19 -10.66
CA GLU A 148 2.74 14.64 -9.27
C GLU A 148 3.18 13.46 -8.38
N VAL A 149 4.46 13.12 -8.46
CA VAL A 149 5.10 12.02 -7.73
C VAL A 149 6.34 12.53 -7.01
N LYS A 150 6.74 11.86 -5.93
CA LYS A 150 7.99 12.18 -5.20
C LYS A 150 9.21 12.16 -6.11
N LYS A 151 9.22 11.24 -7.09
CA LYS A 151 10.27 11.08 -8.07
C LYS A 151 9.71 10.35 -9.29
N THR A 152 10.00 10.87 -10.48
CA THR A 152 9.79 10.13 -11.74
C THR A 152 10.68 8.90 -11.73
N GLU A 153 10.12 7.72 -11.96
CA GLU A 153 10.86 6.46 -11.90
C GLU A 153 10.29 5.41 -12.85
N ILE A 154 11.15 4.47 -13.20
CA ILE A 154 10.75 3.28 -13.95
C ILE A 154 10.60 2.14 -12.93
N ARG A 155 9.45 1.48 -12.94
CA ARG A 155 9.16 0.34 -12.07
C ARG A 155 9.04 -0.95 -12.85
N GLN A 156 9.52 -2.02 -12.25
CA GLN A 156 9.28 -3.35 -12.78
C GLN A 156 7.86 -3.80 -12.43
N ALA A 157 7.23 -4.44 -13.39
CA ALA A 157 5.90 -5.01 -13.29
C ALA A 157 5.84 -6.37 -13.99
N TRP A 158 4.84 -7.15 -13.68
CA TRP A 158 4.50 -8.40 -14.36
C TRP A 158 3.00 -8.39 -14.70
N PRO A 159 2.48 -9.29 -15.54
CA PRO A 159 1.11 -9.20 -16.06
C PRO A 159 -0.03 -9.13 -15.05
N LEU A 160 0.19 -9.60 -13.81
CA LEU A 160 -0.76 -9.47 -12.70
C LEU A 160 -0.40 -8.36 -11.69
N SER A 161 0.51 -7.44 -12.03
CA SER A 161 0.74 -6.25 -11.23
C SER A 161 -0.44 -5.28 -11.37
N ARG A 162 -1.05 -4.93 -10.24
CA ARG A 162 -2.12 -3.92 -10.20
C ARG A 162 -1.56 -2.51 -10.09
N LEU A 163 -2.31 -1.54 -10.60
CA LEU A 163 -1.98 -0.11 -10.54
C LEU A 163 -1.65 0.33 -9.10
N SER A 164 -2.50 0.00 -8.13
CA SER A 164 -2.32 0.35 -6.71
C SER A 164 -0.98 -0.10 -6.14
N SER A 165 -0.53 -1.32 -6.50
CA SER A 165 0.74 -1.86 -6.02
C SER A 165 1.94 -1.09 -6.56
N LEU A 166 1.83 -0.56 -7.78
CA LEU A 166 2.90 0.18 -8.45
C LEU A 166 3.00 1.63 -7.99
N VAL A 167 1.88 2.28 -7.68
CA VAL A 167 1.90 3.67 -7.21
C VAL A 167 2.10 3.80 -5.70
N LYS A 168 2.13 2.69 -4.97
CA LYS A 168 2.33 2.68 -3.53
C LYS A 168 3.63 3.37 -3.14
N GLY A 169 3.52 4.39 -2.26
CA GLY A 169 4.64 5.17 -1.74
C GLY A 169 5.18 6.25 -2.68
N CYS A 170 4.59 6.44 -3.87
CA CYS A 170 4.97 7.49 -4.83
C CYS A 170 4.29 8.82 -4.57
N PHE A 171 3.14 8.82 -3.92
CA PHE A 171 2.32 10.01 -3.71
C PHE A 171 3.05 11.09 -2.91
N THR A 172 2.93 12.33 -3.36
CA THR A 172 3.21 13.54 -2.59
C THR A 172 1.95 13.98 -1.86
N ASP A 173 2.05 15.03 -1.05
CA ASP A 173 0.87 15.64 -0.41
C ASP A 173 -0.09 16.28 -1.43
N TYR A 174 0.30 16.43 -2.68
CA TYR A 174 -0.49 17.05 -3.76
C TYR A 174 -0.94 16.05 -4.83
N SER A 175 -0.52 14.79 -4.77
CA SER A 175 -0.91 13.77 -5.75
C SER A 175 -2.39 13.44 -5.63
N SER A 176 -3.05 13.24 -6.76
CA SER A 176 -4.40 12.69 -6.81
C SER A 176 -4.37 11.16 -6.74
N SER A 177 -5.13 10.58 -5.82
CA SER A 177 -5.44 9.14 -5.83
C SER A 177 -6.66 8.82 -6.70
N ARG A 178 -7.34 9.84 -7.18
CA ARG A 178 -8.62 9.76 -7.89
C ARG A 178 -8.53 10.13 -9.37
N ASP A 179 -7.40 10.61 -9.82
CA ASP A 179 -7.14 10.91 -11.23
C ASP A 179 -5.75 10.43 -11.62
N ILE A 180 -5.65 9.11 -11.80
CA ILE A 180 -4.46 8.45 -12.30
C ILE A 180 -4.72 8.02 -13.73
N VAL A 181 -3.85 8.41 -14.64
CA VAL A 181 -3.98 8.13 -16.07
C VAL A 181 -2.99 7.07 -16.48
N ILE A 182 -3.48 5.97 -17.06
CA ILE A 182 -2.63 5.02 -17.76
C ILE A 182 -2.68 5.34 -19.25
N THR A 183 -1.53 5.64 -19.81
CA THR A 183 -1.34 5.80 -21.25
C THR A 183 -0.69 4.52 -21.78
N SER A 184 -1.43 3.76 -22.59
CA SER A 184 -0.93 2.55 -23.23
C SER A 184 0.06 2.87 -24.36
N THR A 185 0.80 1.86 -24.82
CA THR A 185 1.71 1.98 -25.99
C THR A 185 1.00 2.41 -27.27
N SER A 186 -0.32 2.20 -27.39
CA SER A 186 -1.14 2.71 -28.50
C SER A 186 -1.53 4.18 -28.39
N GLY A 187 -1.14 4.86 -27.30
CA GLY A 187 -1.53 6.24 -27.00
C GLY A 187 -2.93 6.37 -26.37
N LYS A 188 -3.64 5.29 -26.14
CA LYS A 188 -4.94 5.34 -25.45
C LYS A 188 -4.74 5.72 -24.00
N GLN A 189 -5.46 6.73 -23.54
CA GLN A 189 -5.50 7.18 -22.15
C GLN A 189 -6.76 6.67 -21.46
N THR A 190 -6.60 6.20 -20.23
CA THR A 190 -7.72 5.76 -19.38
C THR A 190 -7.49 6.28 -17.97
N HIS A 191 -8.51 6.90 -17.39
CA HIS A 191 -8.49 7.45 -16.05
C HIS A 191 -8.96 6.42 -15.03
N TYR A 192 -8.33 6.41 -13.87
CA TYR A 192 -8.64 5.50 -12.77
C TYR A 192 -8.71 6.24 -11.45
N ASP A 193 -9.66 5.83 -10.61
CA ASP A 193 -9.92 6.36 -9.29
C ASP A 193 -9.64 5.27 -8.25
N LEU A 194 -8.43 5.25 -7.70
CA LEU A 194 -8.03 4.24 -6.71
C LEU A 194 -8.81 4.35 -5.39
N PHE A 195 -9.39 5.52 -5.09
CA PHE A 195 -10.25 5.64 -3.92
C PHE A 195 -11.48 4.73 -4.02
N LEU A 196 -12.05 4.57 -5.21
CA LEU A 196 -13.17 3.65 -5.46
C LEU A 196 -12.75 2.18 -5.27
N ALA A 197 -11.54 1.83 -5.72
CA ALA A 197 -11.01 0.48 -5.52
C ALA A 197 -10.78 0.18 -4.04
N ASP A 198 -10.10 1.08 -3.32
CA ASP A 198 -9.72 0.88 -1.92
C ASP A 198 -10.93 0.94 -0.98
N ARG A 199 -11.86 1.85 -1.24
CA ARG A 199 -12.98 2.11 -0.34
C ARG A 199 -14.18 1.23 -0.58
N PHE A 200 -14.50 0.95 -1.85
CA PHE A 200 -15.73 0.27 -2.26
C PHE A 200 -15.47 -1.07 -2.95
N GLY A 201 -14.20 -1.45 -3.13
CA GLY A 201 -13.83 -2.72 -3.75
C GLY A 201 -14.06 -2.75 -5.26
N ASP A 202 -14.18 -1.59 -5.92
CA ASP A 202 -14.31 -1.52 -7.38
C ASP A 202 -12.96 -1.78 -8.06
N LEU A 203 -12.67 -3.05 -8.27
CA LEU A 203 -11.43 -3.50 -8.92
C LEU A 203 -11.29 -3.08 -10.37
N SER A 204 -12.34 -2.56 -11.02
CA SER A 204 -12.24 -1.95 -12.35
C SER A 204 -11.39 -0.68 -12.34
N GLN A 205 -11.29 -0.03 -11.17
CA GLN A 205 -10.47 1.16 -10.94
C GLN A 205 -9.02 0.85 -10.54
N ASP A 206 -8.70 -0.43 -10.35
CA ASP A 206 -7.35 -0.91 -10.07
C ASP A 206 -6.92 -1.98 -11.08
N PRO A 207 -6.69 -1.59 -12.35
CA PRO A 207 -6.40 -2.52 -13.42
C PRO A 207 -5.01 -3.15 -13.30
N TYR A 208 -4.82 -4.27 -13.99
CA TYR A 208 -3.50 -4.79 -14.30
C TYR A 208 -2.80 -3.92 -15.34
N VAL A 209 -1.53 -3.60 -15.10
CA VAL A 209 -0.72 -2.83 -16.06
C VAL A 209 -0.17 -3.70 -17.17
N ARG A 210 0.26 -3.08 -18.25
CA ARG A 210 0.78 -3.73 -19.46
C ARG A 210 2.20 -3.25 -19.79
N PRO A 211 2.97 -4.03 -20.58
CA PRO A 211 4.29 -3.62 -21.02
C PRO A 211 4.28 -2.26 -21.71
N GLY A 212 5.15 -1.36 -21.25
CA GLY A 212 5.30 -0.03 -21.82
C GLY A 212 4.23 0.99 -21.44
N ASP A 213 3.34 0.67 -20.49
CA ASP A 213 2.39 1.64 -19.96
C ASP A 213 3.13 2.80 -19.26
N ILE A 214 2.59 4.01 -19.45
CA ILE A 214 2.99 5.21 -18.73
C ILE A 214 1.88 5.54 -17.75
N ILE A 215 2.20 5.57 -16.46
CA ILE A 215 1.29 5.91 -15.37
C ILE A 215 1.55 7.35 -15.00
N THR A 216 0.58 8.22 -15.25
CA THR A 216 0.63 9.64 -14.89
C THR A 216 -0.26 9.87 -13.68
N ILE A 217 0.31 10.33 -12.58
CA ILE A 217 -0.43 10.75 -11.39
C ILE A 217 -0.68 12.24 -11.52
N ASN A 218 -1.94 12.65 -11.61
CA ASN A 218 -2.29 14.05 -11.69
C ASN A 218 -2.26 14.71 -10.31
N ARG A 219 -2.25 16.04 -10.28
CA ARG A 219 -2.39 16.80 -9.05
C ARG A 219 -3.84 16.81 -8.60
N ALA A 220 -4.08 16.63 -7.29
CA ALA A 220 -5.40 16.79 -6.70
C ALA A 220 -5.90 18.22 -6.89
N GLU A 221 -7.11 18.37 -7.42
CA GLU A 221 -7.71 19.68 -7.69
C GLU A 221 -8.19 20.37 -6.41
N ARG A 222 -8.77 19.59 -5.50
CA ARG A 222 -9.39 20.10 -4.29
C ARG A 222 -9.27 19.09 -3.15
N ARG A 223 -8.72 19.53 -2.05
CA ARG A 223 -8.61 18.76 -0.81
C ARG A 223 -9.24 19.50 0.33
N VAL A 224 -9.96 18.75 1.15
CA VAL A 224 -10.57 19.25 2.38
C VAL A 224 -10.15 18.37 3.54
N LYS A 225 -10.01 18.93 4.72
CA LYS A 225 -9.74 18.19 5.94
C LYS A 225 -10.97 18.17 6.82
N VAL A 226 -11.40 16.99 7.26
CA VAL A 226 -12.53 16.80 8.16
C VAL A 226 -12.03 16.33 9.51
N THR A 227 -12.49 16.98 10.57
CA THR A 227 -12.08 16.69 11.96
C THR A 227 -13.31 16.69 12.88
N GLY A 228 -13.13 16.19 14.10
CA GLY A 228 -14.17 16.19 15.14
C GLY A 228 -15.09 14.96 15.08
N ALA A 229 -16.37 15.18 15.38
CA ALA A 229 -17.34 14.12 15.63
C ALA A 229 -17.96 13.53 14.35
N VAL A 230 -17.12 13.01 13.47
CA VAL A 230 -17.51 12.22 12.28
C VAL A 230 -16.97 10.81 12.41
N GLU A 231 -17.58 9.83 11.74
CA GLU A 231 -17.16 8.44 11.82
C GLU A 231 -15.73 8.22 11.29
N ARG A 232 -15.31 9.02 10.29
CA ARG A 232 -13.99 8.92 9.66
C ARG A 232 -13.40 10.30 9.45
N PRO A 233 -12.73 10.86 10.45
CA PRO A 233 -11.99 12.11 10.30
C PRO A 233 -10.71 11.87 9.50
N ASP A 234 -10.55 12.58 8.38
CA ASP A 234 -9.37 12.47 7.49
C ASP A 234 -9.30 13.65 6.52
N SER A 235 -8.28 13.65 5.67
CA SER A 235 -8.18 14.54 4.51
C SER A 235 -8.70 13.84 3.28
N TYR A 236 -9.65 14.47 2.60
CA TYR A 236 -10.33 13.91 1.43
C TYR A 236 -10.06 14.74 0.19
N GLU A 237 -9.80 14.05 -0.90
CA GLU A 237 -9.78 14.63 -2.23
C GLU A 237 -11.20 14.66 -2.79
N LEU A 238 -11.66 15.83 -3.21
CA LEU A 238 -12.98 16.01 -3.81
C LEU A 238 -12.87 16.34 -5.30
N ARG A 239 -13.75 15.75 -6.09
CA ARG A 239 -13.94 16.11 -7.50
C ARG A 239 -14.79 17.37 -7.61
N LYS A 240 -14.78 18.00 -8.80
CA LYS A 240 -15.48 19.28 -9.03
C LYS A 240 -16.98 19.25 -8.71
N ASP A 241 -17.61 18.11 -8.98
CA ASP A 241 -19.04 17.85 -8.81
C ASP A 241 -19.41 17.38 -7.39
N GLU A 242 -18.46 17.30 -6.47
CA GLU A 242 -18.69 16.81 -5.12
C GLU A 242 -18.81 17.96 -4.13
N ASN A 243 -19.87 17.91 -3.35
CA ASN A 243 -20.25 18.93 -2.37
C ASN A 243 -20.16 18.43 -0.92
N LEU A 244 -20.60 19.27 0.03
CA LEU A 244 -20.57 18.96 1.45
C LEU A 244 -21.42 17.73 1.81
N LEU A 245 -22.59 17.56 1.20
CA LEU A 245 -23.45 16.39 1.45
C LEU A 245 -22.73 15.10 1.07
N LYS A 246 -22.14 15.05 -0.13
CA LYS A 246 -21.38 13.88 -0.58
C LYS A 246 -20.16 13.62 0.29
N LEU A 247 -19.51 14.67 0.81
CA LEU A 247 -18.40 14.52 1.75
C LEU A 247 -18.86 13.79 3.02
N PHE A 248 -19.98 14.17 3.60
CA PHE A 248 -20.47 13.51 4.81
C PHE A 248 -20.99 12.11 4.56
N ASP A 249 -21.84 11.89 3.57
CA ASP A 249 -22.50 10.60 3.33
C ASP A 249 -21.53 9.57 2.78
N TYR A 250 -20.67 9.98 1.84
CA TYR A 250 -19.88 9.05 1.05
C TYR A 250 -18.46 8.84 1.62
N TYR A 251 -17.83 9.91 2.13
CA TYR A 251 -16.44 9.86 2.59
C TYR A 251 -16.34 9.70 4.10
N CYS A 252 -16.94 10.62 4.84
CA CYS A 252 -16.84 10.63 6.32
C CYS A 252 -17.65 9.53 6.99
N GLY A 253 -18.65 8.94 6.31
CA GLY A 253 -19.52 7.90 6.88
C GLY A 253 -20.56 8.44 7.85
N GLY A 254 -20.82 9.76 7.81
CA GLY A 254 -21.81 10.43 8.66
C GLY A 254 -21.26 10.95 9.99
N PHE A 255 -22.18 11.34 10.85
CA PHE A 255 -21.90 11.88 12.16
C PHE A 255 -21.81 10.78 13.21
N THR A 256 -20.93 10.93 14.18
CA THR A 256 -20.94 10.07 15.38
C THR A 256 -22.18 10.37 16.26
N SER A 257 -22.51 9.45 17.16
CA SER A 257 -23.66 9.60 18.08
C SER A 257 -23.57 10.81 19.02
N TYR A 258 -22.38 11.34 19.23
CA TYR A 258 -22.12 12.52 20.09
C TYR A 258 -21.82 13.79 19.31
N ALA A 259 -22.03 13.80 17.99
CA ALA A 259 -21.88 14.99 17.18
C ALA A 259 -22.93 16.05 17.48
N ASP A 260 -22.53 17.30 17.60
CA ASP A 260 -23.45 18.44 17.57
C ASP A 260 -23.77 18.78 16.10
N LYS A 261 -24.88 18.24 15.62
CA LYS A 261 -25.35 18.42 14.24
C LYS A 261 -25.80 19.86 13.92
N ASN A 262 -25.92 20.70 14.93
CA ASN A 262 -26.25 22.12 14.77
C ASN A 262 -24.99 22.98 14.69
N ARG A 263 -23.80 22.36 14.79
CA ARG A 263 -22.54 23.10 14.76
C ARG A 263 -21.49 22.40 13.94
N ILE A 264 -21.51 22.68 12.65
CA ILE A 264 -20.50 22.30 11.68
C ILE A 264 -19.74 23.56 11.32
N GLU A 265 -18.45 23.61 11.61
CA GLU A 265 -17.59 24.76 11.38
C GLU A 265 -16.76 24.53 10.13
N ILE A 266 -16.77 25.46 9.18
CA ILE A 266 -15.91 25.44 8.00
C ILE A 266 -14.97 26.62 8.08
N HIS A 267 -13.69 26.33 8.23
CA HIS A 267 -12.61 27.30 8.27
C HIS A 267 -11.98 27.40 6.89
N ARG A 268 -12.13 28.55 6.25
CA ARG A 268 -11.60 28.84 4.92
C ARG A 268 -10.60 29.99 4.98
N PHE A 269 -9.38 29.71 4.55
CA PHE A 269 -8.37 30.74 4.44
C PHE A 269 -8.63 31.62 3.22
N ASN A 270 -8.64 32.94 3.42
CA ASN A 270 -8.73 33.92 2.36
C ASN A 270 -7.34 34.50 2.07
N PRO A 271 -6.74 34.17 0.91
CA PRO A 271 -5.38 34.62 0.59
C PRO A 271 -5.27 36.14 0.35
N GLN A 272 -6.39 36.85 0.05
CA GLN A 272 -6.38 38.27 -0.18
C GLN A 272 -6.37 39.08 1.12
N SER A 273 -7.12 38.62 2.13
CA SER A 273 -7.19 39.31 3.44
C SER A 273 -6.21 38.70 4.46
N LEU A 274 -5.57 37.53 4.14
CA LEU A 274 -4.75 36.72 5.06
C LEU A 274 -5.50 36.33 6.34
N GLN A 275 -6.82 36.24 6.27
CA GLN A 275 -7.70 35.89 7.39
C GLN A 275 -8.40 34.57 7.14
N THR A 276 -8.81 33.89 8.19
CA THR A 276 -9.64 32.70 8.12
C THR A 276 -11.10 33.11 8.33
N ASN A 277 -11.93 32.88 7.32
CA ASN A 277 -13.37 33.01 7.44
C ASN A 277 -13.94 31.73 8.05
N VAL A 278 -14.84 31.86 9.02
CA VAL A 278 -15.51 30.73 9.65
C VAL A 278 -16.99 30.78 9.27
N PHE A 279 -17.46 29.68 8.70
CA PHE A 279 -18.87 29.46 8.37
C PHE A 279 -19.45 28.46 9.36
N TYR A 280 -20.60 28.79 9.91
CA TYR A 280 -21.33 27.90 10.83
C TYR A 280 -22.54 27.33 10.10
N LEU A 281 -22.56 26.00 9.96
CA LEU A 281 -23.60 25.26 9.30
C LEU A 281 -24.28 24.28 10.26
N THR A 282 -25.47 23.84 9.88
CA THR A 282 -26.23 22.80 10.57
C THR A 282 -26.42 21.60 9.64
N GLU A 283 -26.87 20.46 10.18
CA GLU A 283 -27.22 19.27 9.37
C GLU A 283 -28.20 19.63 8.23
N LYS A 284 -29.11 20.58 8.46
CA LYS A 284 -30.05 21.03 7.42
C LYS A 284 -29.35 21.69 6.23
N ASN A 285 -28.26 22.40 6.46
CA ASN A 285 -27.50 23.06 5.40
C ASN A 285 -26.70 22.08 4.53
N LEU A 286 -26.56 20.81 4.93
CA LEU A 286 -25.96 19.77 4.08
C LEU A 286 -26.78 19.51 2.82
N GLN A 287 -28.10 19.72 2.88
CA GLN A 287 -29.01 19.60 1.74
C GLN A 287 -28.87 20.77 0.75
N GLU A 288 -28.28 21.86 1.18
CA GLU A 288 -28.00 23.02 0.36
C GLU A 288 -26.67 22.78 -0.38
N ASP A 289 -26.53 23.32 -1.59
CA ASP A 289 -25.31 23.17 -2.39
C ASP A 289 -24.21 24.12 -1.88
N PHE A 290 -23.66 23.79 -0.69
CA PHE A 290 -22.52 24.51 -0.14
C PHE A 290 -21.23 24.10 -0.83
N SER A 291 -20.66 25.04 -1.59
CA SER A 291 -19.41 24.80 -2.31
C SER A 291 -18.20 24.78 -1.38
N LEU A 292 -17.49 23.66 -1.37
CA LEU A 292 -16.22 23.54 -0.69
C LEU A 292 -15.07 24.01 -1.57
N TYR A 293 -14.05 24.59 -0.95
CA TYR A 293 -12.83 25.05 -1.63
C TYR A 293 -11.63 24.20 -1.21
N ASP A 294 -10.56 24.33 -2.00
CA ASP A 294 -9.29 23.65 -1.63
C ASP A 294 -8.79 24.16 -0.27
N LEU A 295 -8.30 23.24 0.54
CA LEU A 295 -7.81 23.44 1.90
C LEU A 295 -8.85 23.89 2.94
N ASP A 296 -10.15 23.78 2.66
CA ASP A 296 -11.17 23.98 3.69
C ASP A 296 -10.97 22.98 4.83
N LEU A 297 -11.02 23.48 6.07
CA LEU A 297 -11.04 22.66 7.28
C LEU A 297 -12.46 22.60 7.82
N ILE A 298 -13.04 21.41 7.78
CA ILE A 298 -14.40 21.16 8.29
C ILE A 298 -14.28 20.50 9.67
N THR A 299 -14.88 21.12 10.67
CA THR A 299 -14.87 20.60 12.04
C THR A 299 -16.30 20.35 12.51
N VAL A 300 -16.63 19.12 12.84
CA VAL A 300 -17.89 18.79 13.51
C VAL A 300 -17.64 18.79 15.01
N VAL A 301 -18.30 19.69 15.71
CA VAL A 301 -18.11 19.83 17.16
C VAL A 301 -18.74 18.63 17.88
N SER A 302 -18.03 18.11 18.87
CA SER A 302 -18.55 17.07 19.74
C SER A 302 -19.37 17.70 20.88
N SER A 303 -20.53 17.14 21.20
CA SER A 303 -21.30 17.53 22.38
C SER A 303 -20.48 17.37 23.67
N ASN A 304 -19.53 16.45 23.69
CA ASN A 304 -18.58 16.28 24.79
C ASN A 304 -17.61 17.47 24.93
N ASP A 305 -17.26 18.12 23.82
CA ASP A 305 -16.37 19.29 23.83
C ASP A 305 -17.08 20.56 24.27
N LEU A 306 -18.40 20.57 24.20
CA LEU A 306 -19.25 21.65 24.68
C LEU A 306 -19.57 21.58 26.17
N ARG A 307 -19.21 20.47 26.84
CA ARG A 307 -19.38 20.35 28.29
C ARG A 307 -18.52 21.38 29.02
N PRO A 308 -19.06 22.00 30.06
CA PRO A 308 -18.26 22.90 30.90
C PRO A 308 -17.07 22.15 31.50
N VAL A 309 -16.00 22.89 31.67
CA VAL A 309 -14.72 22.39 32.19
C VAL A 309 -14.48 22.97 33.56
N MET A 310 -14.06 22.14 34.49
CA MET A 310 -13.56 22.54 35.79
C MET A 310 -12.10 22.08 35.94
N PHE A 311 -11.29 22.89 36.55
CA PHE A 311 -9.95 22.52 36.93
C PHE A 311 -9.90 22.25 38.43
N ILE A 312 -9.34 21.10 38.82
CA ILE A 312 -9.03 20.80 40.20
C ILE A 312 -7.51 20.96 40.38
N GLU A 313 -7.13 21.83 41.28
CA GLU A 313 -5.72 22.10 41.59
C GLU A 313 -5.40 21.68 43.01
N GLY A 314 -4.15 21.25 43.28
CA GLY A 314 -3.67 20.84 44.62
C GLY A 314 -3.29 19.36 44.69
N ALA A 315 -3.67 18.69 45.74
CA ALA A 315 -3.29 17.30 46.00
C ALA A 315 -4.10 16.29 45.16
N VAL A 316 -3.89 16.30 43.85
CA VAL A 316 -4.55 15.39 42.86
C VAL A 316 -3.53 14.61 42.06
N THR A 317 -3.90 13.40 41.65
CA THR A 317 -3.11 12.54 40.77
C THR A 317 -3.54 12.77 39.33
N GLN A 318 -2.60 12.95 38.42
CA GLN A 318 -2.93 12.94 36.99
C GLN A 318 -3.37 11.54 36.56
N VAL A 319 -4.49 11.44 35.86
CA VAL A 319 -4.86 10.22 35.15
C VAL A 319 -3.94 10.11 33.95
N ILE A 320 -2.93 9.25 34.06
CA ILE A 320 -2.03 8.96 32.95
C ILE A 320 -2.81 8.18 31.90
N THR A 321 -3.26 8.83 30.85
CA THR A 321 -3.61 8.14 29.60
C THR A 321 -2.33 7.57 28.98
N LYS A 322 -2.39 6.34 28.48
CA LYS A 322 -1.26 5.48 28.05
C LYS A 322 -0.33 6.04 26.96
N GLU A 323 -0.41 7.29 26.61
CA GLU A 323 0.34 7.88 25.49
C GLU A 323 1.49 8.83 25.88
N THR A 324 1.75 9.05 27.16
CA THR A 324 2.84 9.96 27.55
C THR A 324 3.82 9.26 28.48
N THR A 325 4.91 8.78 27.90
CA THR A 325 6.11 8.33 28.62
C THR A 325 6.91 9.55 29.11
N SER A 326 6.49 10.21 30.18
CA SER A 326 7.39 11.05 30.97
C SER A 326 6.91 11.09 32.41
N THR A 327 7.65 10.39 33.23
CA THR A 327 7.59 10.43 34.69
C THR A 327 8.14 11.79 35.17
N VAL A 328 7.30 12.80 35.18
CA VAL A 328 7.50 13.96 36.00
C VAL A 328 6.25 14.14 36.83
N ALA A 329 6.34 13.81 38.10
CA ALA A 329 5.34 14.18 39.08
C ALA A 329 5.37 15.72 39.22
N SER A 330 4.72 16.42 38.28
CA SER A 330 4.40 17.82 38.47
C SER A 330 2.94 17.90 38.85
N MET A 331 2.72 18.44 40.01
CA MET A 331 1.49 18.95 40.52
C MET A 331 0.59 19.42 39.36
N ASP A 332 -0.74 18.94 39.19
CA ASP A 332 -1.41 19.66 40.05
C ASP A 332 -2.66 20.27 39.53
N LYS A 333 -2.99 19.95 38.25
CA LYS A 333 -4.19 20.48 37.63
C LYS A 333 -4.91 19.39 36.85
N LEU A 334 -6.00 18.90 37.42
CA LEU A 334 -6.86 17.92 36.74
C LEU A 334 -7.97 18.67 35.99
N ASN A 335 -8.06 18.42 34.70
CA ASN A 335 -9.11 18.96 33.85
C ASN A 335 -10.30 18.01 33.82
N ILE A 336 -11.45 18.42 34.26
CA ILE A 336 -12.68 17.63 34.33
C ILE A 336 -13.76 18.29 33.49
N ARG A 337 -14.34 17.52 32.56
CA ARG A 337 -15.56 17.90 31.84
C ARG A 337 -16.76 17.33 32.56
N PHE A 338 -17.82 18.09 32.72
CA PHE A 338 -19.01 17.68 33.46
C PHE A 338 -20.29 18.13 32.75
N ASP A 339 -21.39 17.48 33.05
CA ASP A 339 -22.69 17.80 32.47
C ASP A 339 -23.33 19.00 33.20
N PHE A 340 -24.04 19.83 32.40
CA PHE A 340 -24.80 20.94 32.97
C PHE A 340 -25.75 20.43 34.07
N GLY A 341 -25.79 21.15 35.19
CA GLY A 341 -26.61 20.79 36.36
C GLY A 341 -25.95 19.76 37.30
N THR A 342 -24.73 19.30 36.99
CA THR A 342 -23.99 18.44 37.96
C THR A 342 -23.58 19.28 39.17
N ASN A 343 -23.92 18.78 40.37
CA ASN A 343 -23.54 19.47 41.59
C ASN A 343 -22.10 19.09 42.02
N TYR A 344 -21.48 19.96 42.79
CA TYR A 344 -20.11 19.84 43.27
C TYR A 344 -19.84 18.53 44.04
N ALA A 345 -20.79 18.12 44.93
CA ALA A 345 -20.63 16.90 45.69
C ALA A 345 -20.60 15.64 44.81
N THR A 346 -21.37 15.63 43.74
CA THR A 346 -21.36 14.54 42.75
C THR A 346 -20.00 14.50 42.03
N LEU A 347 -19.46 15.66 41.60
CA LEU A 347 -18.16 15.71 40.98
C LEU A 347 -17.05 15.19 41.88
N LEU A 348 -16.99 15.65 43.12
CA LEU A 348 -15.99 15.17 44.08
C LEU A 348 -16.09 13.66 44.31
N ARG A 349 -17.28 13.09 44.38
CA ARG A 349 -17.48 11.63 44.55
C ARG A 349 -17.02 10.87 43.31
N THR A 350 -17.37 11.37 42.12
CA THR A 350 -17.01 10.72 40.84
C THR A 350 -15.48 10.66 40.69
N TYR A 351 -14.78 11.72 41.06
CA TYR A 351 -13.33 11.83 40.95
C TYR A 351 -12.57 11.57 42.25
N ALA A 352 -13.22 10.94 43.25
CA ALA A 352 -12.64 10.66 44.59
C ALA A 352 -11.31 9.90 44.50
N SER A 353 -11.16 8.99 43.50
CA SER A 353 -9.92 8.21 43.31
C SER A 353 -8.74 9.01 42.79
N THR A 354 -8.96 10.24 42.36
CA THR A 354 -7.90 11.10 41.86
C THR A 354 -7.26 11.97 42.93
N PHE A 355 -7.87 12.05 44.11
CA PHE A 355 -7.30 12.79 45.24
C PHE A 355 -6.23 11.97 45.95
N LEU A 356 -5.13 12.63 46.25
CA LEU A 356 -4.07 12.05 47.06
C LEU A 356 -4.54 11.93 48.52
N SER A 357 -3.93 11.03 49.30
CA SER A 357 -4.21 10.89 50.73
C SER A 357 -3.91 12.15 51.56
N SER A 358 -3.10 13.05 51.01
CA SER A 358 -2.78 14.36 51.58
C SER A 358 -3.80 15.45 51.24
N ALA A 359 -4.85 15.14 50.48
CA ALA A 359 -5.84 16.14 50.08
C ALA A 359 -6.76 16.47 51.27
N ASP A 360 -6.83 17.73 51.65
CA ASP A 360 -7.77 18.25 52.65
C ASP A 360 -9.04 18.77 51.95
N LEU A 361 -10.05 17.94 51.86
CA LEU A 361 -11.32 18.31 51.21
C LEU A 361 -12.16 19.23 52.11
N SER A 362 -11.83 19.40 53.40
CA SER A 362 -12.57 20.29 54.29
C SER A 362 -12.24 21.76 54.09
N SER A 363 -11.05 22.02 53.56
CA SER A 363 -10.59 23.37 53.18
C SER A 363 -10.72 23.68 51.71
N ALA A 364 -11.33 22.78 50.93
CA ALA A 364 -11.52 22.97 49.50
C ALA A 364 -12.51 24.12 49.19
N TYR A 365 -12.19 24.94 48.22
CA TYR A 365 -13.03 26.05 47.77
C TYR A 365 -13.14 26.10 46.24
N ILE A 366 -14.14 26.76 45.73
CA ILE A 366 -14.35 26.97 44.29
C ILE A 366 -14.01 28.42 43.97
N VAL A 367 -13.26 28.58 42.89
CA VAL A 367 -13.02 29.90 42.29
C VAL A 367 -13.87 30.01 41.03
N ARG A 368 -14.70 31.00 40.94
CA ARG A 368 -15.49 31.33 39.75
C ARG A 368 -15.44 32.83 39.50
N ASP A 369 -15.06 33.23 38.32
CA ASP A 369 -14.94 34.65 37.92
C ASP A 369 -14.13 35.45 38.95
N ASP A 370 -12.97 34.90 39.37
CA ASP A 370 -12.06 35.44 40.37
C ASP A 370 -12.65 35.58 41.81
N ASN A 371 -13.82 35.04 42.05
CA ASN A 371 -14.46 35.00 43.39
C ASN A 371 -14.34 33.59 44.00
N ILE A 372 -14.04 33.57 45.28
CA ILE A 372 -14.06 32.35 46.11
C ILE A 372 -15.50 32.12 46.59
N ILE A 373 -16.01 30.92 46.31
CA ILE A 373 -17.37 30.48 46.69
C ILE A 373 -17.26 29.34 47.67
#